data_19d8acd129b2b7bd6781a4d2ef0a6c6f
#
_entry.id   19d8acd129b2b7bd6781a4d2ef0a6c6f
#
_cell.length_a   1.000
_cell.length_b   1.000
_cell.length_c   1.000
_cell.angle_alpha   90.00
_cell.angle_beta   90.00
_cell.angle_gamma   90.00
#
_symmetry.space_group_name_H-M   'P 1'
#
loop_
_entity.id
_entity.type
_entity.pdbx_description
1 polymer ?
#
loop_
_entity_poly.entity_id
_entity_poly.type
_entity_poly.pdbx_seq_one_letter_code
_entity_poly.pdbx_strand_id
1 'polypeptide(L)'
;MLLTFLAYPFLYGVEKKRKPVVAFVGTRLEEIPEIHHARINLKFHNLFSEQQGILYIGPNPVKDALGEAAVDSVIGTSDLGLLKRAATQAGADHLFFAMLENQSQHENRVMLVGNVVRYDLETDQLYRMEVLKYLEDFGIEIARVKLNLLDTVSIDNSVPMATTALTFGVIMVLGLLMLFFLKTEVNLGGEGSTPTDNTGDPGLIG
;
A
#
# COMPACT_ATOMS: atom_id res chain seq x y z
N MET A 1 -0.17 36.17 -26.70
CA MET A 1 -1.16 35.09 -26.84
C MET A 1 -0.63 33.71 -26.50
N LEU A 2 0.56 33.57 -25.89
CA LEU A 2 1.20 32.29 -25.53
C LEU A 2 1.02 31.88 -24.05
N LEU A 3 0.57 32.78 -23.17
CA LEU A 3 0.42 32.56 -21.73
C LEU A 3 -0.93 31.91 -21.32
N THR A 4 -1.90 31.90 -22.19
CA THR A 4 -3.24 31.34 -21.89
C THR A 4 -3.30 29.82 -22.05
N PHE A 5 -2.38 29.19 -22.79
CA PHE A 5 -2.36 27.75 -23.00
C PHE A 5 -1.74 26.94 -21.85
N LEU A 6 -0.93 27.58 -21.00
CA LEU A 6 -0.29 26.91 -19.85
C LEU A 6 -1.19 26.83 -18.60
N ALA A 7 -2.26 27.59 -18.53
CA ALA A 7 -3.14 27.63 -17.36
C ALA A 7 -4.31 26.61 -17.47
N TYR A 8 -4.62 26.09 -18.65
CA TYR A 8 -5.76 25.18 -18.86
C TYR A 8 -5.68 23.82 -18.17
N PRO A 9 -4.51 23.18 -17.99
CA PRO A 9 -4.45 21.91 -17.27
C PRO A 9 -4.59 22.07 -15.74
N PHE A 10 -4.44 23.27 -15.19
CA PHE A 10 -4.55 23.50 -13.74
C PHE A 10 -6.00 23.68 -13.24
N LEU A 11 -6.97 23.84 -14.15
CA LEU A 11 -8.37 24.06 -13.80
C LEU A 11 -9.24 22.78 -13.86
N TYR A 12 -8.72 21.67 -14.36
CA TYR A 12 -9.38 20.38 -14.18
C TYR A 12 -9.18 19.97 -12.72
N GLY A 13 -10.21 20.23 -11.92
CA GLY A 13 -10.23 19.84 -10.52
C GLY A 13 -9.84 18.37 -10.40
N VAL A 14 -8.80 18.10 -9.62
CA VAL A 14 -8.47 16.75 -9.19
C VAL A 14 -9.71 16.24 -8.48
N GLU A 15 -10.48 15.38 -9.17
CA GLU A 15 -11.63 14.72 -8.59
C GLU A 15 -11.09 13.96 -7.37
N LYS A 16 -11.43 14.44 -6.17
CA LYS A 16 -10.97 13.85 -4.93
C LYS A 16 -11.64 12.50 -4.82
N LYS A 17 -10.97 11.45 -5.33
CA LYS A 17 -11.46 10.08 -5.22
C LYS A 17 -11.83 9.80 -3.76
N ARG A 18 -13.01 9.27 -3.54
CA ARG A 18 -13.46 8.88 -2.20
C ARG A 18 -12.55 7.79 -1.66
N LYS A 19 -12.34 7.79 -0.36
CA LYS A 19 -11.64 6.68 0.29
C LYS A 19 -12.43 5.39 0.06
N PRO A 20 -11.75 4.26 -0.28
CA PRO A 20 -12.43 2.98 -0.40
C PRO A 20 -13.02 2.55 0.94
N VAL A 21 -14.22 2.00 0.87
CA VAL A 21 -14.95 1.47 2.03
C VAL A 21 -14.60 0.00 2.19
N VAL A 22 -13.98 -0.33 3.31
CA VAL A 22 -13.55 -1.70 3.66
C VAL A 22 -14.42 -2.21 4.81
N ALA A 23 -15.18 -3.26 4.58
CA ALA A 23 -15.98 -3.92 5.61
C ALA A 23 -15.32 -5.24 6.04
N PHE A 24 -15.18 -5.43 7.33
CA PHE A 24 -14.78 -6.70 7.91
C PHE A 24 -16.03 -7.41 8.45
N VAL A 25 -16.42 -8.51 7.79
CA VAL A 25 -17.62 -9.27 8.14
C VAL A 25 -17.46 -9.99 9.47
N GLY A 26 -16.26 -10.52 9.71
CA GLY A 26 -15.93 -11.24 10.94
C GLY A 26 -15.00 -12.43 10.72
N THR A 27 -14.87 -13.22 11.78
CA THR A 27 -14.08 -14.45 11.78
C THR A 27 -14.98 -15.65 12.11
N ARG A 28 -14.78 -16.77 11.40
CA ARG A 28 -15.22 -18.10 11.85
C ARG A 28 -14.02 -18.77 12.48
N LEU A 29 -14.17 -19.17 13.75
CA LEU A 29 -13.12 -19.78 14.57
C LEU A 29 -13.57 -21.18 14.96
N GLU A 30 -12.98 -22.21 14.33
CA GLU A 30 -13.34 -23.61 14.54
C GLU A 30 -12.28 -24.28 15.42
N GLU A 31 -12.72 -25.05 16.41
CA GLU A 31 -11.86 -25.79 17.36
C GLU A 31 -10.83 -24.91 18.11
N ILE A 32 -11.01 -23.61 18.08
CA ILE A 32 -10.17 -22.65 18.82
C ILE A 32 -10.83 -22.36 20.16
N PRO A 33 -10.11 -22.53 21.31
CA PRO A 33 -10.66 -22.19 22.61
C PRO A 33 -11.16 -20.75 22.69
N GLU A 34 -12.35 -20.54 23.27
CA GLU A 34 -13.03 -19.24 23.35
C GLU A 34 -12.17 -18.13 23.98
N ILE A 35 -11.30 -18.50 24.93
CA ILE A 35 -10.36 -17.57 25.57
C ILE A 35 -9.47 -16.84 24.56
N HIS A 36 -9.27 -17.38 23.35
CA HIS A 36 -8.45 -16.79 22.31
C HIS A 36 -9.22 -15.97 21.27
N HIS A 37 -10.58 -16.13 21.22
CA HIS A 37 -11.41 -15.47 20.21
C HIS A 37 -11.28 -13.94 20.28
N ALA A 38 -11.37 -13.36 21.48
CA ALA A 38 -11.23 -11.92 21.65
C ALA A 38 -9.88 -11.39 21.16
N ARG A 39 -8.79 -12.12 21.42
CA ARG A 39 -7.44 -11.75 20.99
C ARG A 39 -7.30 -11.78 19.47
N ILE A 40 -7.84 -12.80 18.81
CA ILE A 40 -7.80 -12.94 17.35
C ILE A 40 -8.61 -11.81 16.70
N ASN A 41 -9.85 -11.60 17.17
CA ASN A 41 -10.73 -10.56 16.64
C ASN A 41 -10.15 -9.17 16.83
N LEU A 42 -9.51 -8.89 17.97
CA LEU A 42 -8.86 -7.61 18.24
C LEU A 42 -7.70 -7.34 17.24
N LYS A 43 -6.93 -8.37 16.88
CA LYS A 43 -5.86 -8.21 15.88
C LYS A 43 -6.40 -7.82 14.51
N PHE A 44 -7.50 -8.43 14.07
CA PHE A 44 -8.18 -8.00 12.83
C PHE A 44 -8.77 -6.61 12.95
N HIS A 45 -9.42 -6.31 14.07
CA HIS A 45 -9.97 -4.97 14.28
C HIS A 45 -8.88 -3.89 14.16
N ASN A 46 -7.76 -4.07 14.85
CA ASN A 46 -6.64 -3.12 14.81
C ASN A 46 -6.06 -3.00 13.39
N LEU A 47 -5.91 -4.12 12.68
CA LEU A 47 -5.43 -4.12 11.30
C LEU A 47 -6.19 -3.13 10.40
N PHE A 48 -7.53 -3.14 10.50
CA PHE A 48 -8.37 -2.29 9.65
C PHE A 48 -8.57 -0.89 10.23
N SER A 49 -8.76 -0.76 11.55
CA SER A 49 -9.05 0.52 12.19
C SER A 49 -7.85 1.48 12.19
N GLU A 50 -6.63 0.96 12.23
CA GLU A 50 -5.39 1.74 12.20
C GLU A 50 -4.97 2.12 10.77
N GLN A 51 -5.60 1.55 9.74
CA GLN A 51 -5.22 1.81 8.36
C GLN A 51 -5.70 3.18 7.89
N GLN A 52 -4.75 4.05 7.56
CA GLN A 52 -5.05 5.35 6.97
C GLN A 52 -5.46 5.19 5.49
N GLY A 53 -6.40 6.02 5.04
CA GLY A 53 -6.78 6.05 3.62
C GLY A 53 -7.99 5.18 3.26
N ILE A 54 -8.52 4.37 4.16
CA ILE A 54 -9.78 3.64 4.01
C ILE A 54 -10.87 4.19 4.93
N LEU A 55 -12.13 3.82 4.65
CA LEU A 55 -13.26 3.94 5.57
C LEU A 55 -13.58 2.53 6.07
N TYR A 56 -13.34 2.28 7.34
CA TYR A 56 -13.53 0.96 7.94
C TYR A 56 -14.94 0.78 8.49
N ILE A 57 -15.58 -0.34 8.16
CA ILE A 57 -16.84 -0.82 8.73
C ILE A 57 -16.55 -2.12 9.48
N GLY A 58 -16.75 -2.11 10.79
CA GLY A 58 -16.52 -3.27 11.65
C GLY A 58 -17.63 -4.32 11.58
N PRO A 59 -17.45 -5.48 12.27
CA PRO A 59 -18.39 -6.59 12.21
C PRO A 59 -19.81 -6.26 12.68
N ASN A 60 -19.96 -5.46 13.74
CA ASN A 60 -21.29 -5.13 14.27
C ASN A 60 -22.15 -4.34 13.28
N PRO A 61 -21.69 -3.20 12.70
CA PRO A 61 -22.42 -2.51 11.64
C PRO A 61 -22.73 -3.40 10.42
N VAL A 62 -21.79 -4.31 10.05
CA VAL A 62 -22.04 -5.26 8.96
C VAL A 62 -23.15 -6.26 9.33
N LYS A 63 -23.15 -6.77 10.55
CA LYS A 63 -24.20 -7.65 11.07
C LYS A 63 -25.55 -6.96 11.12
N ASP A 64 -25.60 -5.69 11.52
CA ASP A 64 -26.81 -4.89 11.53
C ASP A 64 -27.37 -4.67 10.12
N ALA A 65 -26.49 -4.48 9.13
CA ALA A 65 -26.89 -4.28 7.74
C ALA A 65 -27.35 -5.59 7.05
N LEU A 66 -26.64 -6.70 7.28
CA LEU A 66 -26.88 -7.97 6.57
C LEU A 66 -27.84 -8.90 7.30
N GLY A 67 -27.86 -8.86 8.62
CA GLY A 67 -28.43 -9.87 9.50
C GLY A 67 -27.49 -11.04 9.78
N GLU A 68 -27.66 -11.69 10.95
CA GLU A 68 -26.76 -12.73 11.45
C GLU A 68 -26.63 -13.94 10.50
N ALA A 69 -27.75 -14.45 10.03
CA ALA A 69 -27.76 -15.60 9.11
C ALA A 69 -27.05 -15.33 7.78
N ALA A 70 -27.11 -14.08 7.29
CA ALA A 70 -26.40 -13.69 6.09
C ALA A 70 -24.88 -13.55 6.34
N VAL A 71 -24.46 -13.02 7.48
CA VAL A 71 -23.06 -12.96 7.90
C VAL A 71 -22.46 -14.38 7.94
N ASP A 72 -23.13 -15.32 8.58
CA ASP A 72 -22.68 -16.73 8.65
C ASP A 72 -22.56 -17.39 7.27
N SER A 73 -23.47 -17.02 6.36
CA SER A 73 -23.44 -17.55 4.98
C SER A 73 -22.32 -16.93 4.15
N VAL A 74 -21.95 -15.67 4.42
CA VAL A 74 -20.88 -14.94 3.73
C VAL A 74 -19.51 -15.46 4.16
N ILE A 75 -19.32 -15.72 5.47
CA ILE A 75 -18.04 -16.21 5.97
C ILE A 75 -17.81 -17.63 5.45
N GLY A 76 -16.81 -17.78 4.58
CA GLY A 76 -16.43 -19.07 4.00
C GLY A 76 -17.03 -19.39 2.64
N THR A 77 -17.88 -18.53 2.10
CA THR A 77 -18.41 -18.74 0.76
C THR A 77 -17.38 -18.42 -0.33
N SER A 78 -17.58 -19.05 -1.50
CA SER A 78 -16.90 -18.67 -2.75
C SER A 78 -17.91 -18.19 -3.80
N ASP A 79 -19.19 -18.08 -3.42
CA ASP A 79 -20.24 -17.57 -4.29
C ASP A 79 -20.11 -16.06 -4.46
N LEU A 80 -19.58 -15.65 -5.62
CA LEU A 80 -19.40 -14.22 -5.95
C LEU A 80 -20.72 -13.47 -5.95
N GLY A 81 -21.82 -14.11 -6.34
CA GLY A 81 -23.15 -13.48 -6.33
C GLY A 81 -23.63 -13.17 -4.90
N LEU A 82 -23.35 -14.03 -3.94
CA LEU A 82 -23.65 -13.77 -2.52
C LEU A 82 -22.75 -12.66 -1.97
N LEU A 83 -21.45 -12.72 -2.27
CA LEU A 83 -20.48 -11.71 -1.84
C LEU A 83 -20.80 -10.33 -2.40
N LYS A 84 -21.19 -10.25 -3.66
CA LYS A 84 -21.61 -9.01 -4.33
C LYS A 84 -22.82 -8.38 -3.66
N ARG A 85 -23.85 -9.18 -3.35
CA ARG A 85 -25.04 -8.70 -2.64
C ARG A 85 -24.67 -8.19 -1.24
N ALA A 86 -23.85 -8.95 -0.51
CA ALA A 86 -23.41 -8.57 0.81
C ALA A 86 -22.58 -7.28 0.80
N ALA A 87 -21.64 -7.12 -0.12
CA ALA A 87 -20.84 -5.90 -0.28
C ALA A 87 -21.73 -4.69 -0.58
N THR A 88 -22.66 -4.83 -1.51
CA THR A 88 -23.60 -3.78 -1.88
C THR A 88 -24.49 -3.38 -0.70
N GLN A 89 -25.02 -4.36 0.04
CA GLN A 89 -25.90 -4.11 1.18
C GLN A 89 -25.16 -3.48 2.37
N ALA A 90 -23.90 -3.87 2.58
CA ALA A 90 -23.02 -3.26 3.59
C ALA A 90 -22.48 -1.88 3.16
N GLY A 91 -22.67 -1.48 1.89
CA GLY A 91 -22.11 -0.24 1.34
C GLY A 91 -20.58 -0.26 1.24
N ALA A 92 -19.99 -1.44 1.04
CA ALA A 92 -18.55 -1.64 1.02
C ALA A 92 -18.02 -1.85 -0.40
N ASP A 93 -16.86 -1.28 -0.69
CA ASP A 93 -16.12 -1.54 -1.92
C ASP A 93 -15.35 -2.87 -1.82
N HIS A 94 -14.91 -3.22 -0.60
CA HIS A 94 -14.21 -4.47 -0.32
C HIS A 94 -14.78 -5.15 0.93
N LEU A 95 -15.05 -6.47 0.84
CA LEU A 95 -15.40 -7.30 1.99
C LEU A 95 -14.19 -8.15 2.42
N PHE A 96 -13.95 -8.18 3.73
CA PHE A 96 -12.97 -9.08 4.33
C PHE A 96 -13.63 -10.00 5.32
N PHE A 97 -13.20 -11.25 5.34
CA PHE A 97 -13.55 -12.23 6.37
C PHE A 97 -12.42 -13.23 6.57
N ALA A 98 -12.44 -13.93 7.68
CA ALA A 98 -11.45 -14.96 7.97
C ALA A 98 -12.12 -16.25 8.45
N MET A 99 -11.55 -17.37 8.05
CA MET A 99 -11.88 -18.71 8.55
C MET A 99 -10.59 -19.30 9.09
N LEU A 100 -10.58 -19.61 10.37
CA LEU A 100 -9.42 -20.17 11.06
C LEU A 100 -9.87 -21.35 11.91
N GLU A 101 -9.08 -22.39 11.86
CA GLU A 101 -9.27 -23.65 12.59
C GLU A 101 -8.03 -23.94 13.43
N ASN A 102 -8.19 -24.59 14.57
CA ASN A 102 -7.07 -25.08 15.34
C ASN A 102 -6.67 -26.49 14.88
N GLN A 103 -5.52 -26.61 14.24
CA GLN A 103 -4.96 -27.90 13.83
C GLN A 103 -3.69 -28.27 14.64
N SER A 104 -3.61 -27.84 15.90
CA SER A 104 -2.50 -28.19 16.75
C SER A 104 -2.53 -29.67 17.15
N GLN A 105 -1.38 -30.31 17.04
CA GLN A 105 -1.15 -31.65 17.63
C GLN A 105 -0.71 -31.56 19.09
N HIS A 106 -0.54 -30.36 19.63
CA HIS A 106 -0.09 -30.11 21.00
C HIS A 106 -1.22 -29.51 21.82
N GLU A 107 -1.55 -30.12 22.94
CA GLU A 107 -2.64 -29.70 23.83
C GLU A 107 -2.50 -28.25 24.35
N ASN A 108 -1.26 -27.76 24.50
CA ASN A 108 -0.97 -26.46 25.10
C ASN A 108 -0.69 -25.34 24.09
N ARG A 109 -0.83 -25.61 22.80
CA ARG A 109 -0.57 -24.61 21.76
C ARG A 109 -1.70 -24.61 20.72
N VAL A 110 -2.07 -23.44 20.24
CA VAL A 110 -3.07 -23.28 19.19
C VAL A 110 -2.35 -23.00 17.88
N MET A 111 -2.54 -23.87 16.90
CA MET A 111 -2.04 -23.69 15.54
C MET A 111 -3.18 -23.24 14.64
N LEU A 112 -3.15 -21.98 14.25
CA LEU A 112 -4.14 -21.39 13.38
C LEU A 112 -3.87 -21.78 11.92
N VAL A 113 -4.81 -22.48 11.33
CA VAL A 113 -4.81 -22.87 9.92
C VAL A 113 -6.08 -22.35 9.27
N GLY A 114 -5.98 -21.81 8.06
CA GLY A 114 -7.17 -21.33 7.38
C GLY A 114 -6.88 -20.27 6.34
N ASN A 115 -7.86 -19.39 6.12
CA ASN A 115 -7.77 -18.38 5.09
C ASN A 115 -8.30 -17.04 5.57
N VAL A 116 -7.63 -15.96 5.14
CA VAL A 116 -8.20 -14.61 5.11
C VAL A 116 -8.55 -14.28 3.67
N VAL A 117 -9.74 -13.78 3.48
CA VAL A 117 -10.32 -13.54 2.17
C VAL A 117 -10.70 -12.08 2.02
N ARG A 118 -10.42 -11.52 0.85
CA ARG A 118 -10.92 -10.22 0.38
C ARG A 118 -11.74 -10.44 -0.89
N TYR A 119 -12.94 -9.93 -0.91
CA TYR A 119 -13.75 -9.76 -2.11
C TYR A 119 -13.71 -8.29 -2.54
N ASP A 120 -13.51 -8.05 -3.82
CA ASP A 120 -13.47 -6.73 -4.44
C ASP A 120 -14.73 -6.56 -5.29
N LEU A 121 -15.56 -5.55 -4.96
CA LEU A 121 -16.84 -5.32 -5.62
C LEU A 121 -16.68 -4.77 -7.03
N GLU A 122 -15.64 -3.95 -7.28
CA GLU A 122 -15.41 -3.32 -8.58
C GLU A 122 -14.95 -4.34 -9.63
N THR A 123 -14.00 -5.18 -9.25
CA THR A 123 -13.41 -6.17 -10.16
C THR A 123 -14.13 -7.52 -10.15
N ASP A 124 -15.07 -7.73 -9.21
CA ASP A 124 -15.78 -8.99 -8.96
C ASP A 124 -14.80 -10.16 -8.71
N GLN A 125 -13.69 -9.89 -7.99
CA GLN A 125 -12.62 -10.85 -7.73
C GLN A 125 -12.50 -11.20 -6.26
N LEU A 126 -12.08 -12.46 -6.03
CA LEU A 126 -11.83 -13.01 -4.71
C LEU A 126 -10.34 -13.28 -4.53
N TYR A 127 -9.75 -12.65 -3.53
CA TYR A 127 -8.36 -12.85 -3.14
C TYR A 127 -8.30 -13.63 -1.84
N ARG A 128 -7.42 -14.63 -1.79
CA ARG A 128 -7.24 -15.48 -0.60
C ARG A 128 -5.79 -15.50 -0.18
N MET A 129 -5.60 -15.51 1.12
CA MET A 129 -4.29 -15.72 1.73
C MET A 129 -4.39 -16.80 2.79
N GLU A 130 -3.57 -17.82 2.67
CA GLU A 130 -3.47 -18.89 3.66
C GLU A 130 -2.78 -18.40 4.92
N VAL A 131 -3.32 -18.81 6.05
CA VAL A 131 -2.77 -18.65 7.39
C VAL A 131 -2.30 -20.01 7.88
N LEU A 132 -1.05 -20.09 8.33
CA LEU A 132 -0.47 -21.29 8.92
C LEU A 132 0.55 -20.86 9.98
N LYS A 133 0.08 -20.59 11.20
CA LYS A 133 0.92 -20.10 12.29
C LYS A 133 0.39 -20.49 13.66
N TYR A 134 1.30 -20.63 14.60
CA TYR A 134 0.92 -20.65 16.00
C TYR A 134 0.37 -19.30 16.45
N LEU A 135 -0.58 -19.33 17.38
CA LEU A 135 -1.27 -18.14 17.88
C LEU A 135 -0.32 -17.09 18.47
N GLU A 136 0.81 -17.53 19.05
CA GLU A 136 1.85 -16.66 19.57
C GLU A 136 2.45 -15.76 18.48
N ASP A 137 2.63 -16.31 17.29
CA ASP A 137 3.23 -15.66 16.13
C ASP A 137 2.18 -15.05 15.17
N PHE A 138 0.90 -15.10 15.52
CA PHE A 138 -0.18 -14.62 14.66
C PHE A 138 -0.05 -13.15 14.25
N GLY A 139 0.70 -12.34 15.01
CA GLY A 139 1.05 -10.97 14.62
C GLY A 139 1.80 -10.88 13.30
N ILE A 140 2.63 -11.89 12.97
CA ILE A 140 3.36 -11.96 11.70
C ILE A 140 2.38 -12.20 10.54
N GLU A 141 1.40 -13.08 10.74
CA GLU A 141 0.37 -13.33 9.72
C GLU A 141 -0.53 -12.11 9.50
N ILE A 142 -0.88 -11.38 10.54
CA ILE A 142 -1.62 -10.11 10.41
C ILE A 142 -0.82 -9.09 9.58
N ALA A 143 0.50 -9.01 9.77
CA ALA A 143 1.34 -8.15 8.93
C ALA A 143 1.37 -8.62 7.47
N ARG A 144 1.36 -9.94 7.21
CA ARG A 144 1.24 -10.50 5.85
C ARG A 144 -0.13 -10.20 5.22
N VAL A 145 -1.22 -10.33 6.00
CA VAL A 145 -2.57 -9.94 5.56
C VAL A 145 -2.59 -8.47 5.16
N LYS A 146 -1.97 -7.61 5.97
CA LYS A 146 -1.83 -6.19 5.63
C LYS A 146 -1.19 -6.00 4.27
N LEU A 147 0.00 -6.53 4.08
CA LEU A 147 0.80 -6.33 2.86
C LEU A 147 0.14 -6.95 1.61
N ASN A 148 -0.43 -8.15 1.73
CA ASN A 148 -0.89 -8.90 0.56
C ASN A 148 -2.36 -8.65 0.21
N LEU A 149 -3.18 -8.28 1.17
CA LEU A 149 -4.62 -8.08 0.94
C LEU A 149 -5.07 -6.63 1.18
N LEU A 150 -4.61 -5.97 2.26
CA LEU A 150 -5.12 -4.66 2.61
C LEU A 150 -4.38 -3.54 1.85
N ASP A 151 -3.06 -3.58 1.78
CA ASP A 151 -2.27 -2.56 1.08
C ASP A 151 -2.45 -2.63 -0.47
N THR A 152 -3.00 -3.74 -0.98
CA THR A 152 -3.39 -3.89 -2.40
C THR A 152 -4.81 -3.36 -2.69
N VAL A 153 -5.59 -3.01 -1.68
CA VAL A 153 -6.76 -2.14 -1.86
C VAL A 153 -6.23 -0.84 -2.45
N SER A 154 -6.76 -0.42 -3.59
CA SER A 154 -6.35 0.82 -4.26
C SER A 154 -6.65 2.03 -3.37
N ILE A 155 -5.83 2.20 -2.36
CA ILE A 155 -5.74 3.46 -1.65
C ILE A 155 -5.14 4.38 -2.68
N ASP A 156 -5.95 5.26 -3.22
CA ASP A 156 -5.46 6.27 -4.14
C ASP A 156 -4.54 7.23 -3.37
N ASN A 157 -3.34 6.73 -3.09
CA ASN A 157 -2.18 7.54 -2.73
C ASN A 157 -1.67 8.26 -3.98
N SER A 158 -2.56 8.63 -4.90
CA SER A 158 -2.19 9.55 -5.96
C SER A 158 -1.73 10.83 -5.27
N VAL A 159 -0.44 10.85 -4.98
CA VAL A 159 0.29 12.10 -4.86
C VAL A 159 -0.16 12.89 -6.08
N PRO A 160 -0.83 14.03 -5.93
CA PRO A 160 -1.42 14.73 -7.06
C PRO A 160 -0.35 14.78 -8.14
N MET A 161 -0.69 14.35 -9.36
CA MET A 161 0.26 14.28 -10.48
C MET A 161 1.03 15.60 -10.65
N ALA A 162 0.40 16.71 -10.23
CA ALA A 162 1.00 18.02 -10.08
C ALA A 162 2.18 18.05 -9.10
N THR A 163 2.13 17.34 -7.97
CA THR A 163 3.23 17.30 -6.98
C THR A 163 4.38 16.48 -7.51
N THR A 164 4.08 15.36 -8.18
CA THR A 164 5.12 14.51 -8.81
C THR A 164 5.78 15.25 -9.97
N ALA A 165 5.00 15.92 -10.84
CA ALA A 165 5.52 16.73 -11.93
C ALA A 165 6.35 17.92 -11.43
N LEU A 166 5.94 18.59 -10.35
CA LEU A 166 6.69 19.66 -9.70
C LEU A 166 8.00 19.13 -9.11
N THR A 167 7.98 17.98 -8.43
CA THR A 167 9.19 17.40 -7.84
C THR A 167 10.19 16.97 -8.92
N PHE A 168 9.72 16.31 -9.99
CA PHE A 168 10.57 16.00 -11.14
C PHE A 168 11.06 17.24 -11.86
N GLY A 169 10.23 18.26 -12.02
CA GLY A 169 10.60 19.54 -12.61
C GLY A 169 11.70 20.26 -11.82
N VAL A 170 11.58 20.32 -10.50
CA VAL A 170 12.59 20.93 -9.61
C VAL A 170 13.90 20.13 -9.66
N ILE A 171 13.87 18.81 -9.64
CA ILE A 171 15.06 17.96 -9.72
C ILE A 171 15.76 18.14 -11.08
N MET A 172 15.01 18.19 -12.18
CA MET A 172 15.56 18.45 -13.51
C MET A 172 16.22 19.83 -13.60
N VAL A 173 15.56 20.87 -13.09
CA VAL A 173 16.12 22.24 -13.09
C VAL A 173 17.38 22.32 -12.23
N LEU A 174 17.40 21.72 -11.05
CA LEU A 174 18.58 21.65 -10.19
C LEU A 174 19.71 20.85 -10.84
N GLY A 175 19.39 19.74 -11.49
CA GLY A 175 20.37 18.92 -12.26
C GLY A 175 20.99 19.71 -13.40
N LEU A 176 20.19 20.45 -14.17
CA LEU A 176 20.67 21.32 -15.26
C LEU A 176 21.52 22.48 -14.73
N LEU A 177 21.13 23.10 -13.62
CA LEU A 177 21.92 24.14 -12.96
C LEU A 177 23.28 23.58 -12.49
N MET A 178 23.30 22.41 -11.84
CA MET A 178 24.57 21.77 -11.45
C MET A 178 25.47 21.48 -12.67
N LEU A 179 24.94 20.97 -13.75
CA LEU A 179 25.69 20.74 -14.97
C LEU A 179 26.24 22.05 -15.57
N PHE A 180 25.47 23.12 -15.49
CA PHE A 180 25.89 24.44 -15.95
C PHE A 180 27.05 24.99 -15.11
N PHE A 181 26.97 24.88 -13.77
CA PHE A 181 28.04 25.32 -12.87
C PHE A 181 29.30 24.49 -13.03
N LEU A 182 29.20 23.15 -13.16
CA LEU A 182 30.35 22.30 -13.42
C LEU A 182 31.05 22.63 -14.75
N LYS A 183 30.27 22.97 -15.79
CA LYS A 183 30.81 23.35 -17.08
C LYS A 183 31.51 24.71 -17.04
N THR A 184 31.07 25.65 -16.21
CA THR A 184 31.72 26.94 -16.05
C THR A 184 33.03 26.85 -15.24
N GLU A 185 33.11 25.96 -14.25
CA GLU A 185 34.37 25.74 -13.51
C GLU A 185 35.46 25.09 -14.36
N VAL A 186 35.11 24.22 -15.30
CA VAL A 186 36.07 23.59 -16.22
C VAL A 186 36.61 24.61 -17.23
N ASN A 187 35.89 25.67 -17.56
CA ASN A 187 36.35 26.70 -18.51
C ASN A 187 37.16 27.81 -17.88
N LEU A 188 37.20 27.93 -16.54
CA LEU A 188 37.98 28.93 -15.83
C LEU A 188 39.39 28.45 -15.45
N GLY A 189 39.70 27.16 -15.67
CA GLY A 189 40.98 26.54 -15.36
C GLY A 189 41.96 26.42 -16.55
N GLY A 190 41.68 27.07 -17.68
CA GLY A 190 42.43 26.87 -18.92
C GLY A 190 43.12 28.11 -19.49
N GLU A 191 43.71 28.98 -18.67
CA GLU A 191 44.61 30.04 -19.15
C GLU A 191 45.88 30.07 -18.32
N GLY A 192 47.00 29.75 -18.96
CA GLY A 192 48.30 30.22 -18.54
C GLY A 192 49.31 29.17 -18.12
N SER A 193 49.90 28.48 -19.03
CA SER A 193 51.32 28.19 -18.97
C SER A 193 51.91 28.17 -20.39
N THR A 194 52.41 29.32 -20.82
CA THR A 194 53.34 29.45 -21.90
C THR A 194 54.60 28.66 -21.56
N PRO A 195 55.11 27.80 -22.48
CA PRO A 195 56.41 27.21 -22.30
C PRO A 195 57.46 28.29 -22.60
N THR A 196 58.21 28.69 -21.60
CA THR A 196 59.44 29.44 -21.75
C THR A 196 60.46 28.51 -22.36
N ASP A 197 60.73 28.78 -23.62
CA ASP A 197 61.88 28.28 -24.40
C ASP A 197 63.15 28.84 -23.73
N ASN A 198 63.98 27.95 -23.20
CA ASN A 198 65.29 28.34 -22.67
C ASN A 198 66.33 27.57 -23.47
N THR A 199 66.60 28.10 -24.69
CA THR A 199 67.85 27.88 -25.41
C THR A 199 68.97 28.57 -24.69
N GLY A 200 69.81 27.83 -24.04
CA GLY A 200 71.07 28.30 -23.41
C GLY A 200 72.10 27.21 -23.69
N ASP A 201 72.75 27.38 -24.73
CA ASP A 201 74.14 27.58 -25.12
C ASP A 201 75.17 26.57 -24.53
N PRO A 202 75.95 25.84 -25.40
CA PRO A 202 77.02 24.97 -24.96
C PRO A 202 78.35 25.70 -24.97
N GLY A 203 78.91 25.93 -23.82
CA GLY A 203 80.30 26.35 -23.65
C GLY A 203 81.07 25.27 -22.93
N LEU A 204 81.89 24.60 -23.60
CA LEU A 204 83.37 24.73 -23.91
C LEU A 204 84.24 24.54 -22.64
N ILE A 205 85.11 23.52 -22.71
CA ILE A 205 86.50 23.40 -22.27
C ILE A 205 86.84 23.14 -20.81
N GLY A 206 87.66 22.07 -20.65
CA GLY A 206 88.58 21.77 -19.58
C GLY A 206 88.84 20.32 -19.35
#